data_e329672542ea982fcbf530885fcc7f60
#
_entry.id   e329672542ea982fcbf530885fcc7f60
#
_cell.length_a   1.000
_cell.length_b   1.000
_cell.length_c   1.000
_cell.angle_alpha   90.00
_cell.angle_beta   90.00
_cell.angle_gamma   90.00
#
_symmetry.space_group_name_H-M   'P 1'
#
loop_
_entity.id
_entity.type
_entity.pdbx_description
1 polymer ?
#
loop_
_entity_poly.entity_id
_entity_poly.type
_entity_poly.pdbx_seq_one_letter_code
_entity_poly.pdbx_strand_id
1 'polypeptide(L)'
;VGAVDAAMANAAMSMAHDFDDIVWMGHSCHSAVFASLAVGEHVGASVREVIDAVVVGNEVAGRLGASSMLGPLNGQMWTFIHLAGAAAATARLLRLDATRTTHALAIALAQPEFALQPGFMRPTSKLLAAATPTAAGIRAAFYAQAGMTGAPEILEDPRGFWRRFSYLPLPEMMGDLGDFWVLRTLAIKTYPGCHYFQTALAALERVLARRADARIDRVKRVRVGTTKLGCEVTRFAAEYIEDGRPTPVSVNFDLAQSVAVMLAARTFGVEQLEEPWLDAHAAEIRAWRALVEVRHAPELTARTLASMRRVKMGRAAIRRLPIRELPKLARRYADEYRSRLASPREIAGLARALISRNRAPRAARAADGLAIALEFPNVVTIDFTDGSHETERVDVPPGALASPGFTAALEEKAMNEMSSRLGPAGARAAIDLAWTASDEAASTLASRVAGT
;
A
#
# COMPACT_ATOMS: atom_id res chain seq x y z
N VAL A 1 -9.36 1.01 28.08
CA VAL A 1 -8.70 0.03 27.19
C VAL A 1 -7.22 0.34 27.19
N GLY A 2 -6.33 -0.67 27.29
CA GLY A 2 -4.90 -0.46 27.23
C GLY A 2 -4.43 0.01 25.84
N ALA A 3 -3.33 0.78 25.80
CA ALA A 3 -2.81 1.34 24.53
C ALA A 3 -2.54 0.26 23.47
N VAL A 4 -2.04 -0.92 23.89
CA VAL A 4 -1.76 -2.03 22.99
C VAL A 4 -3.04 -2.56 22.33
N ASP A 5 -4.10 -2.75 23.11
CA ASP A 5 -5.36 -3.29 22.63
C ASP A 5 -6.12 -2.27 21.78
N ALA A 6 -6.05 -0.98 22.14
CA ALA A 6 -6.60 0.11 21.35
C ALA A 6 -5.92 0.21 19.98
N ALA A 7 -4.59 0.17 19.95
CA ALA A 7 -3.83 0.17 18.69
C ALA A 7 -4.15 -1.05 17.83
N MET A 8 -4.24 -2.25 18.44
CA MET A 8 -4.59 -3.48 17.75
C MET A 8 -5.98 -3.40 17.10
N ALA A 9 -6.99 -2.96 17.84
CA ALA A 9 -8.36 -2.84 17.34
C ALA A 9 -8.45 -1.84 16.18
N ASN A 10 -7.83 -0.65 16.33
CA ASN A 10 -7.83 0.37 15.29
C ASN A 10 -7.05 -0.07 14.03
N ALA A 11 -5.91 -0.75 14.20
CA ALA A 11 -5.17 -1.32 13.08
C ALA A 11 -5.99 -2.38 12.33
N ALA A 12 -6.75 -3.24 13.03
CA ALA A 12 -7.66 -4.18 12.39
C ALA A 12 -8.74 -3.47 11.56
N MET A 13 -9.42 -2.50 12.16
CA MET A 13 -10.47 -1.74 11.46
C MET A 13 -9.94 -1.01 10.22
N SER A 14 -8.73 -0.44 10.28
CA SER A 14 -8.13 0.27 9.16
C SER A 14 -7.81 -0.63 7.96
N MET A 15 -7.65 -1.95 8.18
CA MET A 15 -7.41 -2.94 7.11
C MET A 15 -8.69 -3.35 6.37
N ALA A 16 -9.88 -3.03 6.88
CA ALA A 16 -11.13 -3.59 6.36
C ALA A 16 -11.35 -3.29 4.87
N HIS A 17 -11.13 -2.05 4.47
CA HIS A 17 -11.38 -1.60 3.10
C HIS A 17 -10.12 -1.40 2.27
N ASP A 18 -8.90 -1.65 2.83
CA ASP A 18 -7.65 -1.32 2.15
C ASP A 18 -7.64 0.12 1.61
N PHE A 19 -8.14 1.07 2.39
CA PHE A 19 -8.29 2.46 1.98
C PHE A 19 -7.31 3.38 2.73
N ASP A 20 -6.08 2.94 2.77
CA ASP A 20 -4.94 3.45 3.52
C ASP A 20 -3.95 4.22 2.65
N ASP A 21 -2.69 4.19 3.04
CA ASP A 21 -1.54 4.74 2.32
C ASP A 21 -0.62 3.65 1.77
N ILE A 22 0.42 4.09 1.08
CA ILE A 22 1.59 3.28 0.76
C ILE A 22 2.84 4.13 0.84
N VAL A 23 3.88 3.60 1.51
CA VAL A 23 5.23 4.17 1.52
C VAL A 23 6.15 3.18 0.83
N TRP A 24 6.74 3.56 -0.30
CA TRP A 24 7.46 2.69 -1.21
C TRP A 24 6.57 1.54 -1.70
N MET A 25 6.64 0.38 -1.08
CA MET A 25 5.84 -0.81 -1.41
C MET A 25 5.05 -1.34 -0.21
N GLY A 26 5.07 -0.64 0.93
CA GLY A 26 4.47 -1.08 2.18
C GLY A 26 3.34 -0.17 2.66
N HIS A 27 2.31 -0.75 3.24
CA HIS A 27 1.13 -0.08 3.79
C HIS A 27 1.32 0.20 5.29
N SER A 28 2.23 1.10 5.61
CA SER A 28 2.77 1.22 6.97
C SER A 28 1.89 2.01 7.95
N CYS A 29 0.93 2.80 7.46
CA CYS A 29 0.08 3.62 8.34
C CYS A 29 -0.79 2.79 9.29
N HIS A 30 -1.20 1.57 8.91
CA HIS A 30 -1.98 0.69 9.79
C HIS A 30 -1.31 0.45 11.15
N SER A 31 0.01 0.47 11.19
CA SER A 31 0.77 0.35 12.45
C SER A 31 1.28 1.68 12.95
N ALA A 32 1.94 2.46 12.11
CA ALA A 32 2.59 3.69 12.51
C ALA A 32 1.62 4.72 13.11
N VAL A 33 0.44 4.89 12.49
CA VAL A 33 -0.58 5.83 12.97
C VAL A 33 -1.21 5.34 14.27
N PHE A 34 -1.69 4.10 14.31
CA PHE A 34 -2.46 3.63 15.47
C PHE A 34 -1.59 3.29 16.68
N ALA A 35 -0.34 2.85 16.47
CA ALA A 35 0.63 2.77 17.57
C ALA A 35 0.94 4.16 18.13
N SER A 36 1.16 5.16 17.25
CA SER A 36 1.48 6.52 17.69
C SER A 36 0.33 7.18 18.43
N LEU A 37 -0.91 7.04 17.95
CA LEU A 37 -2.09 7.60 18.64
C LEU A 37 -2.27 6.96 20.02
N ALA A 38 -2.34 5.63 20.09
CA ALA A 38 -2.65 4.93 21.33
C ALA A 38 -1.53 5.07 22.38
N VAL A 39 -0.27 5.01 21.97
CA VAL A 39 0.86 5.22 22.88
C VAL A 39 1.01 6.70 23.22
N GLY A 40 0.78 7.60 22.26
CA GLY A 40 0.80 9.04 22.49
C GLY A 40 -0.21 9.47 23.58
N GLU A 41 -1.44 8.97 23.52
CA GLU A 41 -2.42 9.18 24.60
C GLU A 41 -1.92 8.61 25.95
N HIS A 42 -1.37 7.40 25.92
CA HIS A 42 -0.89 6.73 27.13
C HIS A 42 0.22 7.51 27.84
N VAL A 43 1.13 8.12 27.09
CA VAL A 43 2.27 8.88 27.66
C VAL A 43 2.01 10.37 27.79
N GLY A 44 0.82 10.85 27.43
CA GLY A 44 0.46 12.27 27.44
C GLY A 44 1.22 13.11 26.41
N ALA A 45 1.55 12.54 25.26
CA ALA A 45 2.26 13.22 24.20
C ALA A 45 1.39 14.30 23.53
N SER A 46 2.02 15.31 22.95
CA SER A 46 1.35 16.31 22.09
C SER A 46 1.03 15.72 20.69
N VAL A 47 0.10 16.37 19.97
CA VAL A 47 -0.20 16.02 18.57
C VAL A 47 1.07 16.08 17.72
N ARG A 48 1.95 17.06 17.93
CA ARG A 48 3.25 17.18 17.26
C ARG A 48 4.13 15.95 17.48
N GLU A 49 4.25 15.49 18.73
CA GLU A 49 5.05 14.30 19.05
C GLU A 49 4.45 13.02 18.43
N VAL A 50 3.12 12.92 18.35
CA VAL A 50 2.43 11.82 17.65
C VAL A 50 2.75 11.86 16.17
N ILE A 51 2.70 13.01 15.50
CA ILE A 51 3.06 13.16 14.09
C ILE A 51 4.52 12.76 13.84
N ASP A 52 5.44 13.22 14.71
CA ASP A 52 6.85 12.80 14.65
C ASP A 52 7.01 11.29 14.74
N ALA A 53 6.26 10.65 15.64
CA ALA A 53 6.29 9.18 15.80
C ALA A 53 5.70 8.47 14.57
N VAL A 54 4.62 8.97 13.97
CA VAL A 54 4.05 8.47 12.72
C VAL A 54 5.09 8.52 11.58
N VAL A 55 5.81 9.64 11.45
CA VAL A 55 6.87 9.80 10.45
C VAL A 55 7.97 8.77 10.65
N VAL A 56 8.46 8.61 11.89
CA VAL A 56 9.51 7.62 12.23
C VAL A 56 9.04 6.20 11.96
N GLY A 57 7.82 5.85 12.39
CA GLY A 57 7.25 4.51 12.16
C GLY A 57 7.12 4.19 10.68
N ASN A 58 6.58 5.09 9.88
CA ASN A 58 6.44 4.93 8.44
C ASN A 58 7.80 4.83 7.72
N GLU A 59 8.77 5.63 8.14
CA GLU A 59 10.13 5.60 7.55
C GLU A 59 10.81 4.25 7.78
N VAL A 60 10.78 3.74 9.02
CA VAL A 60 11.40 2.44 9.37
C VAL A 60 10.67 1.30 8.66
N ALA A 61 9.33 1.28 8.69
CA ALA A 61 8.52 0.27 8.03
C ALA A 61 8.75 0.27 6.51
N GLY A 62 8.73 1.45 5.88
CA GLY A 62 8.95 1.60 4.45
C GLY A 62 10.34 1.12 3.99
N ARG A 63 11.39 1.42 4.77
CA ARG A 63 12.76 0.94 4.50
C ARG A 63 12.88 -0.57 4.67
N LEU A 64 12.33 -1.12 5.73
CA LEU A 64 12.37 -2.57 5.97
C LEU A 64 11.62 -3.32 4.85
N GLY A 65 10.42 -2.86 4.49
CA GLY A 65 9.67 -3.40 3.36
C GLY A 65 10.45 -3.30 2.04
N ALA A 66 11.06 -2.15 1.76
CA ALA A 66 11.88 -1.95 0.57
C ALA A 66 13.11 -2.86 0.54
N SER A 67 13.78 -3.07 1.68
CA SER A 67 14.95 -3.97 1.78
C SER A 67 14.61 -5.44 1.57
N SER A 68 13.36 -5.82 1.80
CA SER A 68 12.84 -7.19 1.72
C SER A 68 11.92 -7.42 0.51
N MET A 69 11.73 -6.42 -0.38
CA MET A 69 10.73 -6.46 -1.45
C MET A 69 10.91 -7.62 -2.45
N LEU A 70 12.12 -8.16 -2.59
CA LEU A 70 12.40 -9.36 -3.38
C LEU A 70 12.32 -10.62 -2.50
N GLY A 71 11.28 -10.73 -1.71
CA GLY A 71 10.92 -11.85 -0.86
C GLY A 71 9.61 -12.50 -1.30
N PRO A 72 9.04 -13.40 -0.49
CA PRO A 72 7.73 -13.99 -0.72
C PRO A 72 6.63 -12.94 -0.89
N LEU A 73 5.66 -13.19 -1.79
CA LEU A 73 4.61 -12.23 -2.17
C LEU A 73 3.37 -12.29 -1.29
N ASN A 74 3.17 -13.33 -0.52
CA ASN A 74 1.91 -13.67 0.17
C ASN A 74 1.60 -12.83 1.42
N GLY A 75 1.57 -11.54 1.31
CA GLY A 75 1.25 -10.60 2.39
C GLY A 75 2.34 -10.43 3.44
N GLN A 76 3.48 -11.09 3.26
CA GLN A 76 4.62 -11.06 4.19
C GLN A 76 5.15 -9.65 4.42
N MET A 77 5.17 -8.80 3.39
CA MET A 77 5.55 -7.39 3.53
C MET A 77 4.62 -6.59 4.45
N TRP A 78 3.43 -7.10 4.70
CA TRP A 78 2.44 -6.45 5.54
C TRP A 78 2.67 -6.69 7.03
N THR A 79 3.02 -7.92 7.42
CA THR A 79 3.16 -8.29 8.83
C THR A 79 4.41 -7.69 9.47
N PHE A 80 5.59 -7.93 8.93
CA PHE A 80 6.83 -7.49 9.56
C PHE A 80 7.08 -5.98 9.47
N ILE A 81 6.54 -5.29 8.46
CA ILE A 81 6.63 -3.83 8.43
C ILE A 81 5.81 -3.20 9.55
N HIS A 82 4.69 -3.83 9.92
CA HIS A 82 3.87 -3.35 11.03
C HIS A 82 4.55 -3.56 12.37
N LEU A 83 5.27 -4.68 12.56
CA LEU A 83 6.12 -4.90 13.73
C LEU A 83 7.14 -3.77 13.90
N ALA A 84 7.92 -3.52 12.84
CA ALA A 84 8.99 -2.53 12.88
C ALA A 84 8.45 -1.10 12.99
N GLY A 85 7.39 -0.77 12.26
CA GLY A 85 6.75 0.55 12.29
C GLY A 85 6.20 0.88 13.67
N ALA A 86 5.46 -0.04 14.29
CA ALA A 86 4.92 0.14 15.63
C ALA A 86 6.02 0.23 16.69
N ALA A 87 7.07 -0.61 16.60
CA ALA A 87 8.20 -0.57 17.52
C ALA A 87 8.96 0.77 17.43
N ALA A 88 9.24 1.26 16.22
CA ALA A 88 9.94 2.51 15.99
C ALA A 88 9.11 3.72 16.47
N ALA A 89 7.83 3.79 16.15
CA ALA A 89 6.93 4.83 16.58
C ALA A 89 6.81 4.89 18.11
N THR A 90 6.65 3.71 18.74
CA THR A 90 6.56 3.61 20.19
C THR A 90 7.89 3.99 20.87
N ALA A 91 9.04 3.54 20.35
CA ALA A 91 10.34 3.91 20.86
C ALA A 91 10.57 5.43 20.81
N ARG A 92 10.10 6.10 19.74
CA ARG A 92 10.16 7.57 19.62
C ARG A 92 9.34 8.27 20.71
N LEU A 93 8.11 7.84 20.98
CA LEU A 93 7.24 8.39 22.02
C LEU A 93 7.76 8.13 23.43
N LEU A 94 8.34 6.94 23.66
CA LEU A 94 8.99 6.59 24.94
C LEU A 94 10.36 7.26 25.11
N ARG A 95 10.82 8.04 24.10
CA ARG A 95 12.11 8.74 24.08
C ARG A 95 13.30 7.80 24.38
N LEU A 96 13.24 6.57 23.83
CA LEU A 96 14.33 5.61 23.98
C LEU A 96 15.59 6.11 23.27
N ASP A 97 16.74 5.87 23.87
CA ASP A 97 18.02 6.11 23.24
C ASP A 97 18.28 5.14 22.06
N ALA A 98 19.35 5.37 21.31
CA ALA A 98 19.68 4.56 20.14
C ALA A 98 19.86 3.07 20.48
N THR A 99 20.47 2.75 21.60
CA THR A 99 20.70 1.37 22.04
C THR A 99 19.40 0.67 22.36
N ARG A 100 18.52 1.29 23.13
CA ARG A 100 17.21 0.73 23.48
C ARG A 100 16.29 0.65 22.27
N THR A 101 16.35 1.63 21.37
CA THR A 101 15.60 1.60 20.10
C THR A 101 16.06 0.43 19.22
N THR A 102 17.37 0.18 19.14
CA THR A 102 17.91 -1.00 18.44
C THR A 102 17.39 -2.29 19.08
N HIS A 103 17.39 -2.39 20.41
CA HIS A 103 16.81 -3.55 21.08
C HIS A 103 15.32 -3.69 20.82
N ALA A 104 14.54 -2.61 20.81
CA ALA A 104 13.11 -2.66 20.50
C ALA A 104 12.83 -3.24 19.11
N LEU A 105 13.56 -2.77 18.10
CA LEU A 105 13.46 -3.28 16.73
C LEU A 105 13.92 -4.74 16.62
N ALA A 106 15.02 -5.08 17.30
CA ALA A 106 15.55 -6.45 17.30
C ALA A 106 14.60 -7.43 17.99
N ILE A 107 13.98 -7.05 19.11
CA ILE A 107 12.97 -7.86 19.81
C ILE A 107 11.74 -8.06 18.90
N ALA A 108 11.25 -6.99 18.27
CA ALA A 108 10.11 -7.05 17.36
C ALA A 108 10.36 -8.03 16.19
N LEU A 109 11.58 -8.03 15.65
CA LEU A 109 11.94 -8.86 14.49
C LEU A 109 12.48 -10.25 14.85
N ALA A 110 12.63 -10.57 16.14
CA ALA A 110 13.13 -11.89 16.55
C ALA A 110 12.14 -13.03 16.28
N GLN A 111 10.84 -12.75 16.36
CA GLN A 111 9.75 -13.71 16.13
C GLN A 111 8.67 -13.08 15.26
N PRO A 112 8.98 -12.73 13.99
CA PRO A 112 8.05 -12.02 13.13
C PRO A 112 6.87 -12.92 12.74
N GLU A 113 5.69 -12.38 12.84
CA GLU A 113 4.48 -13.02 12.33
C GLU A 113 4.52 -13.14 10.81
N PHE A 114 3.84 -14.14 10.27
CA PHE A 114 3.82 -14.43 8.85
C PHE A 114 2.39 -14.73 8.37
N ALA A 115 1.85 -13.89 7.51
CA ALA A 115 0.55 -14.12 6.90
C ALA A 115 0.65 -15.11 5.75
N LEU A 116 -0.12 -16.20 5.83
CA LEU A 116 -0.25 -17.15 4.73
C LEU A 116 -1.25 -16.64 3.69
N GLN A 117 -0.97 -16.87 2.42
CA GLN A 117 -1.78 -16.38 1.30
C GLN A 117 -3.28 -16.71 1.42
N PRO A 118 -3.71 -17.94 1.76
CA PRO A 118 -5.14 -18.23 1.93
C PRO A 118 -5.81 -17.41 3.04
N GLY A 119 -5.10 -17.13 4.13
CA GLY A 119 -5.59 -16.33 5.25
C GLY A 119 -5.62 -14.83 4.96
N PHE A 120 -4.91 -14.37 3.95
CA PHE A 120 -4.86 -12.98 3.54
C PHE A 120 -5.82 -12.65 2.38
N MET A 121 -5.97 -13.55 1.40
CA MET A 121 -6.68 -13.27 0.14
C MET A 121 -8.18 -13.60 0.16
N ARG A 122 -8.68 -14.23 1.22
CA ARG A 122 -10.08 -14.70 1.26
C ARG A 122 -10.86 -14.27 2.49
N PRO A 123 -10.43 -14.61 3.72
CA PRO A 123 -11.25 -14.41 4.92
C PRO A 123 -10.99 -13.06 5.60
N THR A 124 -11.87 -12.72 6.55
CA THR A 124 -11.70 -11.55 7.41
C THR A 124 -10.46 -11.61 8.32
N SER A 125 -9.82 -12.79 8.48
CA SER A 125 -8.54 -12.92 9.18
C SER A 125 -7.42 -12.06 8.58
N LYS A 126 -7.56 -11.58 7.34
CA LYS A 126 -6.70 -10.55 6.74
C LYS A 126 -6.52 -9.33 7.66
N LEU A 127 -7.56 -8.94 8.40
CA LEU A 127 -7.51 -7.79 9.32
C LEU A 127 -6.43 -7.94 10.40
N LEU A 128 -6.08 -9.17 10.76
CA LEU A 128 -5.04 -9.46 11.75
C LEU A 128 -3.62 -9.26 11.20
N ALA A 129 -3.43 -9.17 9.89
CA ALA A 129 -2.12 -9.01 9.29
C ALA A 129 -1.40 -7.70 9.71
N ALA A 130 -2.15 -6.65 10.07
CA ALA A 130 -1.59 -5.44 10.69
C ALA A 130 -1.83 -5.38 12.19
N ALA A 131 -2.95 -5.90 12.68
CA ALA A 131 -3.39 -5.74 14.06
C ALA A 131 -2.44 -6.43 15.07
N THR A 132 -2.21 -7.72 14.93
CA THR A 132 -1.36 -8.48 15.85
C THR A 132 0.10 -8.02 15.81
N PRO A 133 0.74 -7.79 14.65
CA PRO A 133 2.10 -7.28 14.63
C PRO A 133 2.22 -5.84 15.17
N THR A 134 1.20 -4.99 15.02
CA THR A 134 1.20 -3.67 15.67
C THR A 134 1.26 -3.79 17.18
N ALA A 135 0.43 -4.64 17.77
CA ALA A 135 0.46 -4.91 19.20
C ALA A 135 1.81 -5.48 19.66
N ALA A 136 2.39 -6.41 18.89
CA ALA A 136 3.69 -7.00 19.19
C ALA A 136 4.82 -5.98 19.10
N GLY A 137 4.80 -5.08 18.10
CA GLY A 137 5.79 -4.00 17.97
C GLY A 137 5.75 -3.01 19.14
N ILE A 138 4.56 -2.62 19.59
CA ILE A 138 4.41 -1.77 20.79
C ILE A 138 5.01 -2.46 22.01
N ARG A 139 4.67 -3.74 22.25
CA ARG A 139 5.21 -4.51 23.38
C ARG A 139 6.73 -4.61 23.33
N ALA A 140 7.31 -4.80 22.13
CA ALA A 140 8.77 -4.87 21.98
C ALA A 140 9.48 -3.59 22.44
N ALA A 141 8.91 -2.41 22.18
CA ALA A 141 9.45 -1.15 22.68
C ALA A 141 9.33 -1.01 24.21
N PHE A 142 8.21 -1.43 24.81
CA PHE A 142 8.07 -1.47 26.26
C PHE A 142 9.04 -2.47 26.92
N TYR A 143 9.28 -3.62 26.30
CA TYR A 143 10.27 -4.59 26.80
C TYR A 143 11.69 -4.01 26.76
N ALA A 144 12.06 -3.32 25.68
CA ALA A 144 13.35 -2.64 25.61
C ALA A 144 13.47 -1.49 26.62
N GLN A 145 12.39 -0.75 26.88
CA GLN A 145 12.33 0.27 27.94
C GLN A 145 12.61 -0.37 29.31
N ALA A 146 12.05 -1.54 29.56
CA ALA A 146 12.25 -2.30 30.80
C ALA A 146 13.63 -3.00 30.90
N GLY A 147 14.49 -2.87 29.87
CA GLY A 147 15.86 -3.40 29.88
C GLY A 147 16.02 -4.75 29.19
N MET A 148 14.97 -5.30 28.51
CA MET A 148 15.14 -6.49 27.68
C MET A 148 16.00 -6.17 26.46
N THR A 149 16.86 -7.12 26.05
CA THR A 149 17.77 -6.95 24.92
C THR A 149 17.37 -7.86 23.75
N GLY A 150 17.51 -7.36 22.52
CA GLY A 150 17.45 -8.12 21.28
C GLY A 150 18.82 -8.19 20.62
N ALA A 151 18.96 -9.01 19.59
CA ALA A 151 20.20 -9.15 18.81
C ALA A 151 20.33 -7.96 17.83
N PRO A 152 21.31 -7.05 18.01
CA PRO A 152 21.46 -5.87 17.16
C PRO A 152 21.63 -6.21 15.67
N GLU A 153 22.25 -7.35 15.37
CA GLU A 153 22.52 -7.88 14.03
C GLU A 153 21.36 -8.69 13.43
N ILE A 154 20.14 -8.58 13.96
CA ILE A 154 18.99 -9.40 13.56
C ILE A 154 18.67 -9.35 12.06
N LEU A 155 18.97 -8.25 11.39
CA LEU A 155 18.71 -8.11 9.97
C LEU A 155 19.73 -8.88 9.13
N GLU A 156 21.02 -8.66 9.36
CA GLU A 156 22.14 -9.11 8.54
C GLU A 156 22.75 -10.47 8.93
N ASP A 157 22.47 -11.00 10.13
CA ASP A 157 22.95 -12.33 10.52
C ASP A 157 22.56 -13.37 9.45
N PRO A 158 23.47 -14.27 9.05
CA PRO A 158 23.19 -15.31 8.06
C PRO A 158 22.00 -16.22 8.40
N ARG A 159 21.53 -16.23 9.63
CA ARG A 159 20.34 -16.94 10.12
C ARG A 159 19.22 -15.97 10.53
N GLY A 160 19.43 -14.68 10.34
CA GLY A 160 18.55 -13.60 10.75
C GLY A 160 17.41 -13.33 9.77
N PHE A 161 16.86 -12.11 9.90
CA PHE A 161 15.62 -11.69 9.25
C PHE A 161 15.71 -11.75 7.73
N TRP A 162 16.68 -11.08 7.10
CA TRP A 162 16.76 -11.04 5.65
C TRP A 162 16.93 -12.43 5.02
N ARG A 163 17.67 -13.31 5.66
CA ARG A 163 17.86 -14.69 5.16
C ARG A 163 16.54 -15.47 5.11
N ARG A 164 15.60 -15.16 5.98
CA ARG A 164 14.29 -15.82 6.07
C ARG A 164 13.22 -15.16 5.23
N PHE A 165 13.21 -13.83 5.21
CA PHE A 165 12.11 -13.04 4.66
C PHE A 165 12.46 -12.34 3.34
N SER A 166 13.63 -12.54 2.78
CA SER A 166 13.97 -12.07 1.43
C SER A 166 14.71 -13.13 0.65
N TYR A 167 14.33 -13.34 -0.60
CA TYR A 167 15.08 -14.21 -1.52
C TYR A 167 16.38 -13.51 -1.96
N LEU A 168 16.31 -12.21 -2.09
CA LEU A 168 17.41 -11.33 -2.45
C LEU A 168 17.29 -10.02 -1.67
N PRO A 169 17.94 -9.92 -0.49
CA PRO A 169 17.92 -8.71 0.32
C PRO A 169 18.51 -7.51 -0.42
N LEU A 170 17.98 -6.33 -0.15
CA LEU A 170 18.42 -5.04 -0.66
C LEU A 170 18.85 -4.11 0.51
N PRO A 171 19.96 -4.40 1.19
CA PRO A 171 20.40 -3.65 2.38
C PRO A 171 20.63 -2.16 2.09
N GLU A 172 20.90 -1.78 0.85
CA GLU A 172 21.03 -0.39 0.41
C GLU A 172 19.76 0.43 0.71
N MET A 173 18.60 -0.21 0.82
CA MET A 173 17.36 0.47 1.15
C MET A 173 17.29 0.92 2.62
N MET A 174 18.18 0.43 3.48
CA MET A 174 18.32 0.88 4.88
C MET A 174 19.32 2.03 5.04
N GLY A 175 20.06 2.39 4.00
CA GLY A 175 21.07 3.45 4.01
C GLY A 175 20.50 4.85 3.90
N ASP A 176 21.40 5.86 3.89
CA ASP A 176 21.10 7.30 3.72
C ASP A 176 20.08 7.84 4.76
N LEU A 177 20.09 7.32 5.99
CA LEU A 177 19.28 7.85 7.11
C LEU A 177 19.68 9.30 7.39
N GLY A 178 18.68 10.20 7.47
CA GLY A 178 18.89 11.64 7.65
C GLY A 178 19.04 12.43 6.34
N ASP A 179 19.58 11.81 5.27
CA ASP A 179 19.76 12.47 3.97
C ASP A 179 18.54 12.33 3.06
N PHE A 180 17.91 11.17 3.09
CA PHE A 180 16.74 10.86 2.29
C PHE A 180 15.67 10.16 3.12
N TRP A 181 14.43 10.59 2.98
CA TRP A 181 13.27 10.01 3.60
C TRP A 181 12.47 9.19 2.58
N VAL A 182 12.29 7.89 2.83
CA VAL A 182 11.48 7.04 1.96
C VAL A 182 10.01 7.46 2.00
N LEU A 183 9.58 8.11 3.07
CA LEU A 183 8.26 8.74 3.23
C LEU A 183 7.95 9.77 2.12
N ARG A 184 8.96 10.32 1.43
CA ARG A 184 8.77 11.17 0.24
C ARG A 184 8.12 10.44 -0.94
N THR A 185 8.02 9.12 -0.88
CA THR A 185 7.31 8.30 -1.86
C THR A 185 5.87 7.99 -1.48
N LEU A 186 5.37 8.61 -0.39
CA LEU A 186 4.01 8.40 0.11
C LEU A 186 2.97 8.60 -1.00
N ALA A 187 2.01 7.72 -1.02
CA ALA A 187 0.76 7.89 -1.75
C ALA A 187 -0.40 7.43 -0.86
N ILE A 188 -1.46 8.23 -0.76
CA ILE A 188 -2.73 7.82 -0.18
C ILE A 188 -3.57 7.13 -1.27
N LYS A 189 -4.40 6.19 -0.90
CA LYS A 189 -5.36 5.61 -1.83
C LYS A 189 -6.57 6.54 -1.98
N THR A 190 -6.97 6.80 -3.20
CA THR A 190 -8.17 7.59 -3.53
C THR A 190 -9.37 6.68 -3.83
N TYR A 191 -9.12 5.40 -4.06
CA TYR A 191 -10.12 4.34 -4.14
C TYR A 191 -9.74 3.24 -3.14
N PRO A 192 -10.72 2.54 -2.53
CA PRO A 192 -10.42 1.35 -1.72
C PRO A 192 -9.71 0.26 -2.53
N GLY A 193 -9.00 -0.64 -1.85
CA GLY A 193 -8.39 -1.80 -2.48
C GLY A 193 -6.91 -1.64 -2.82
N CYS A 194 -6.43 -2.46 -3.74
CA CYS A 194 -5.02 -2.59 -4.06
C CYS A 194 -4.41 -1.30 -4.65
N HIS A 195 -3.25 -0.91 -4.12
CA HIS A 195 -2.55 0.29 -4.60
C HIS A 195 -2.20 0.23 -6.09
N TYR A 196 -1.88 -0.95 -6.62
CA TYR A 196 -1.51 -1.12 -8.04
C TYR A 196 -2.68 -0.90 -9.00
N PHE A 197 -3.91 -0.78 -8.48
CA PHE A 197 -5.14 -0.57 -9.24
C PHE A 197 -5.60 0.89 -9.27
N GLN A 198 -5.06 1.75 -8.39
CA GLN A 198 -5.47 3.16 -8.25
C GLN A 198 -5.48 3.92 -9.58
N THR A 199 -4.45 3.72 -10.40
CA THR A 199 -4.36 4.38 -11.71
C THR A 199 -5.29 3.76 -12.76
N ALA A 200 -5.68 2.48 -12.62
CA ALA A 200 -6.68 1.87 -13.49
C ALA A 200 -8.07 2.43 -13.19
N LEU A 201 -8.42 2.56 -11.91
CA LEU A 201 -9.68 3.13 -11.47
C LEU A 201 -9.77 4.60 -11.85
N ALA A 202 -8.71 5.39 -11.68
CA ALA A 202 -8.64 6.77 -12.12
C ALA A 202 -8.76 6.91 -13.66
N ALA A 203 -8.16 6.00 -14.42
CA ALA A 203 -8.31 5.97 -15.87
C ALA A 203 -9.75 5.64 -16.28
N LEU A 204 -10.37 4.66 -15.62
CA LEU A 204 -11.75 4.28 -15.85
C LEU A 204 -12.71 5.44 -15.54
N GLU A 205 -12.54 6.09 -14.39
CA GLU A 205 -13.36 7.26 -14.00
C GLU A 205 -13.32 8.35 -15.07
N ARG A 206 -12.14 8.68 -15.60
CA ARG A 206 -11.99 9.66 -16.69
C ARG A 206 -12.66 9.23 -17.98
N VAL A 207 -12.62 7.93 -18.32
CA VAL A 207 -13.35 7.39 -19.48
C VAL A 207 -14.85 7.54 -19.25
N LEU A 208 -15.34 7.15 -18.06
CA LEU A 208 -16.76 7.22 -17.72
C LEU A 208 -17.30 8.66 -17.67
N ALA A 209 -16.46 9.63 -17.26
CA ALA A 209 -16.82 11.06 -17.31
C ALA A 209 -17.03 11.57 -18.74
N ARG A 210 -16.26 11.05 -19.73
CA ARG A 210 -16.43 11.41 -21.16
C ARG A 210 -17.50 10.58 -21.86
N ARG A 211 -17.80 9.39 -21.37
CA ARG A 211 -18.70 8.40 -21.97
C ARG A 211 -19.81 8.01 -21.00
N ALA A 212 -20.70 8.96 -20.72
CA ALA A 212 -21.90 8.72 -19.91
C ALA A 212 -22.79 7.59 -20.46
N ASP A 213 -22.69 7.33 -21.77
CA ASP A 213 -23.37 6.27 -22.49
C ASP A 213 -22.72 4.88 -22.39
N ALA A 214 -21.65 4.72 -21.62
CA ALA A 214 -20.99 3.42 -21.38
C ALA A 214 -21.86 2.53 -20.48
N ARG A 215 -22.89 1.94 -21.08
CA ARG A 215 -23.81 0.96 -20.46
C ARG A 215 -23.49 -0.43 -20.95
N ILE A 216 -23.90 -1.45 -20.19
CA ILE A 216 -23.55 -2.84 -20.47
C ILE A 216 -23.99 -3.32 -21.85
N ASP A 217 -25.14 -2.86 -22.34
CA ASP A 217 -25.67 -3.16 -23.66
C ASP A 217 -24.90 -2.51 -24.82
N ARG A 218 -24.12 -1.48 -24.53
CA ARG A 218 -23.30 -0.75 -25.50
C ARG A 218 -21.82 -1.07 -25.46
N VAL A 219 -21.36 -1.72 -24.40
CA VAL A 219 -19.95 -2.08 -24.20
C VAL A 219 -19.71 -3.50 -24.71
N LYS A 220 -18.79 -3.65 -25.65
CA LYS A 220 -18.37 -4.94 -26.19
C LYS A 220 -17.31 -5.60 -25.29
N ARG A 221 -16.37 -4.80 -24.76
CA ARG A 221 -15.23 -5.28 -23.97
C ARG A 221 -14.55 -4.12 -23.26
N VAL A 222 -13.98 -4.41 -22.07
CA VAL A 222 -13.11 -3.51 -21.32
C VAL A 222 -11.73 -4.14 -21.21
N ARG A 223 -10.71 -3.50 -21.74
CA ARG A 223 -9.32 -3.98 -21.70
C ARG A 223 -8.51 -3.15 -20.71
N VAL A 224 -7.86 -3.82 -19.79
CA VAL A 224 -6.99 -3.19 -18.79
C VAL A 224 -5.56 -3.69 -18.98
N GLY A 225 -4.70 -2.82 -19.51
CA GLY A 225 -3.25 -3.04 -19.51
C GLY A 225 -2.66 -2.63 -18.17
N THR A 226 -1.97 -3.54 -17.49
CA THR A 226 -1.38 -3.27 -16.18
C THR A 226 0.05 -3.80 -16.07
N THR A 227 0.71 -3.52 -14.96
CA THR A 227 2.06 -4.02 -14.64
C THR A 227 2.04 -5.52 -14.35
N LYS A 228 3.20 -6.18 -14.38
CA LYS A 228 3.31 -7.59 -13.98
C LYS A 228 2.76 -7.80 -12.56
N LEU A 229 3.07 -6.89 -11.66
CA LEU A 229 2.61 -6.96 -10.26
C LEU A 229 1.08 -6.87 -10.16
N GLY A 230 0.45 -5.95 -10.90
CA GLY A 230 -1.02 -5.85 -10.96
C GLY A 230 -1.67 -7.13 -11.50
N CYS A 231 -1.08 -7.75 -12.55
CA CYS A 231 -1.56 -9.02 -13.07
C CYS A 231 -1.43 -10.16 -12.05
N GLU A 232 -0.30 -10.27 -11.33
CA GLU A 232 -0.09 -11.35 -10.36
C GLU A 232 -1.03 -11.23 -9.17
N VAL A 233 -1.23 -10.02 -8.64
CA VAL A 233 -2.19 -9.79 -7.53
C VAL A 233 -3.61 -10.16 -7.96
N THR A 234 -4.04 -9.73 -9.16
CA THR A 234 -5.34 -10.11 -9.74
C THR A 234 -5.47 -11.63 -9.86
N ARG A 235 -4.45 -12.32 -10.34
CA ARG A 235 -4.45 -13.77 -10.47
C ARG A 235 -4.56 -14.47 -9.12
N PHE A 236 -3.80 -14.02 -8.13
CA PHE A 236 -3.87 -14.58 -6.77
C PHE A 236 -5.25 -14.43 -6.16
N ALA A 237 -5.87 -13.26 -6.28
CA ALA A 237 -7.22 -13.04 -5.76
C ALA A 237 -8.26 -13.92 -6.48
N ALA A 238 -8.14 -14.06 -7.80
CA ALA A 238 -9.07 -14.86 -8.60
C ALA A 238 -9.09 -16.34 -8.20
N GLU A 239 -7.99 -16.90 -7.66
CA GLU A 239 -7.94 -18.27 -7.15
C GLU A 239 -8.85 -18.52 -5.93
N TYR A 240 -9.26 -17.46 -5.23
CA TYR A 240 -10.07 -17.52 -4.01
C TYR A 240 -11.51 -17.00 -4.19
N ILE A 241 -11.93 -16.72 -5.41
CA ILE A 241 -13.31 -16.31 -5.71
C ILE A 241 -14.16 -17.56 -5.88
N GLU A 242 -15.12 -17.76 -4.99
CA GLU A 242 -16.07 -18.87 -5.05
C GLU A 242 -17.32 -18.43 -5.81
N ASP A 243 -17.79 -19.28 -6.74
CA ASP A 243 -19.02 -19.10 -7.52
C ASP A 243 -19.17 -17.71 -8.20
N GLY A 244 -18.07 -17.01 -8.39
CA GLY A 244 -18.06 -15.67 -8.97
C GLY A 244 -18.72 -14.59 -8.10
N ARG A 245 -19.02 -14.89 -6.83
CA ARG A 245 -19.61 -13.92 -5.89
C ARG A 245 -18.55 -12.89 -5.48
N PRO A 246 -18.82 -11.60 -5.65
CA PRO A 246 -17.90 -10.57 -5.17
C PRO A 246 -17.92 -10.53 -3.64
N THR A 247 -16.74 -10.41 -3.03
CA THR A 247 -16.55 -10.15 -1.60
C THR A 247 -15.67 -8.93 -1.44
N PRO A 248 -15.67 -8.23 -0.30
CA PRO A 248 -14.79 -7.08 -0.08
C PRO A 248 -13.33 -7.38 -0.43
N VAL A 249 -12.82 -8.54 0.00
CA VAL A 249 -11.43 -8.94 -0.27
C VAL A 249 -11.20 -9.25 -1.76
N SER A 250 -12.13 -9.91 -2.43
CA SER A 250 -11.99 -10.21 -3.87
C SER A 250 -12.02 -8.92 -4.71
N VAL A 251 -12.88 -7.98 -4.36
CA VAL A 251 -12.94 -6.68 -5.02
C VAL A 251 -11.66 -5.88 -4.80
N ASN A 252 -11.08 -5.93 -3.60
CA ASN A 252 -9.84 -5.24 -3.29
C ASN A 252 -8.62 -5.74 -4.08
N PHE A 253 -8.58 -7.03 -4.44
CA PHE A 253 -7.37 -7.66 -5.00
C PHE A 253 -7.54 -8.24 -6.40
N ASP A 254 -8.76 -8.37 -6.94
CA ASP A 254 -8.98 -8.69 -8.35
C ASP A 254 -9.33 -7.41 -9.12
N LEU A 255 -8.38 -6.90 -9.91
CA LEU A 255 -8.55 -5.69 -10.72
C LEU A 255 -9.79 -5.77 -11.64
N ALA A 256 -10.12 -6.94 -12.16
CA ALA A 256 -11.29 -7.07 -13.00
C ALA A 256 -12.60 -6.98 -12.21
N GLN A 257 -12.61 -7.41 -10.93
CA GLN A 257 -13.72 -7.17 -10.01
C GLN A 257 -13.84 -5.69 -9.65
N SER A 258 -12.74 -5.02 -9.27
CA SER A 258 -12.73 -3.58 -8.96
C SER A 258 -13.29 -2.75 -10.13
N VAL A 259 -12.85 -3.07 -11.36
CA VAL A 259 -13.33 -2.42 -12.59
C VAL A 259 -14.83 -2.70 -12.82
N ALA A 260 -15.28 -3.94 -12.59
CA ALA A 260 -16.69 -4.31 -12.76
C ALA A 260 -17.60 -3.59 -11.74
N VAL A 261 -17.16 -3.48 -10.48
CA VAL A 261 -17.87 -2.73 -9.44
C VAL A 261 -18.00 -1.25 -9.84
N MET A 262 -16.91 -0.63 -10.28
CA MET A 262 -16.92 0.76 -10.71
C MET A 262 -17.79 0.99 -11.95
N LEU A 263 -17.87 0.05 -12.86
CA LEU A 263 -18.76 0.12 -14.04
C LEU A 263 -20.23 0.02 -13.62
N ALA A 264 -20.57 -0.86 -12.68
CA ALA A 264 -21.93 -1.03 -12.18
C ALA A 264 -22.39 0.20 -11.38
N ALA A 265 -21.58 0.67 -10.43
CA ALA A 265 -21.93 1.78 -9.56
C ALA A 265 -21.67 3.17 -10.17
N ARG A 266 -20.86 3.27 -11.23
CA ARG A 266 -20.34 4.54 -11.80
C ARG A 266 -19.46 5.34 -10.84
N THR A 267 -19.14 4.75 -9.70
CA THR A 267 -18.25 5.26 -8.65
C THR A 267 -17.58 4.09 -7.94
N PHE A 268 -16.56 4.36 -7.11
CA PHE A 268 -15.92 3.32 -6.31
C PHE A 268 -15.41 3.91 -4.99
N GLY A 269 -16.17 3.70 -3.94
CA GLY A 269 -15.90 4.11 -2.56
C GLY A 269 -16.10 2.96 -1.58
N VAL A 270 -16.13 3.27 -0.29
CA VAL A 270 -16.31 2.30 0.80
C VAL A 270 -17.67 1.61 0.70
N GLU A 271 -18.73 2.34 0.36
CA GLU A 271 -20.09 1.80 0.20
C GLU A 271 -20.12 0.59 -0.75
N GLN A 272 -19.36 0.65 -1.88
CA GLN A 272 -19.32 -0.41 -2.88
C GLN A 272 -18.56 -1.66 -2.40
N LEU A 273 -17.92 -1.62 -1.23
CA LEU A 273 -17.29 -2.77 -0.58
C LEU A 273 -18.15 -3.39 0.51
N GLU A 274 -19.27 -2.76 0.88
CA GLU A 274 -20.18 -3.33 1.89
C GLU A 274 -20.89 -4.58 1.34
N GLU A 275 -20.92 -5.65 2.14
CA GLU A 275 -21.53 -6.92 1.71
C GLU A 275 -22.98 -6.74 1.21
N PRO A 276 -23.86 -5.95 1.88
CA PRO A 276 -25.22 -5.74 1.37
C PRO A 276 -25.27 -5.11 -0.01
N TRP A 277 -24.36 -4.17 -0.31
CA TRP A 277 -24.28 -3.56 -1.63
C TRP A 277 -23.77 -4.57 -2.69
N LEU A 278 -22.73 -5.31 -2.37
CA LEU A 278 -22.16 -6.33 -3.26
C LEU A 278 -23.17 -7.43 -3.57
N ASP A 279 -23.94 -7.88 -2.59
CA ASP A 279 -24.97 -8.90 -2.77
C ASP A 279 -26.12 -8.39 -3.67
N ALA A 280 -26.60 -7.18 -3.42
CA ALA A 280 -27.66 -6.56 -4.23
C ALA A 280 -27.27 -6.39 -5.71
N HIS A 281 -25.99 -6.16 -5.99
CA HIS A 281 -25.48 -5.92 -7.35
C HIS A 281 -24.70 -7.11 -7.95
N ALA A 282 -24.68 -8.27 -7.27
CA ALA A 282 -23.82 -9.39 -7.65
C ALA A 282 -24.03 -9.88 -9.10
N ALA A 283 -25.27 -9.86 -9.60
CA ALA A 283 -25.58 -10.25 -10.98
C ALA A 283 -25.01 -9.26 -12.00
N GLU A 284 -25.17 -7.97 -11.74
CA GLU A 284 -24.66 -6.90 -12.61
C GLU A 284 -23.12 -6.87 -12.60
N ILE A 285 -22.49 -6.99 -11.43
CA ILE A 285 -21.04 -7.08 -11.30
C ILE A 285 -20.50 -8.27 -12.08
N ARG A 286 -21.13 -9.46 -12.02
CA ARG A 286 -20.73 -10.62 -12.82
C ARG A 286 -20.84 -10.36 -14.32
N ALA A 287 -21.91 -9.71 -14.77
CA ALA A 287 -22.10 -9.37 -16.17
C ALA A 287 -20.99 -8.42 -16.66
N TRP A 288 -20.68 -7.36 -15.92
CA TRP A 288 -19.57 -6.47 -16.23
C TRP A 288 -18.22 -7.18 -16.17
N ARG A 289 -17.99 -8.01 -15.15
CA ARG A 289 -16.73 -8.77 -14.98
C ARG A 289 -16.43 -9.65 -16.18
N ALA A 290 -17.45 -10.22 -16.79
CA ALA A 290 -17.32 -11.05 -18.01
C ALA A 290 -16.79 -10.27 -19.22
N LEU A 291 -16.95 -8.95 -19.26
CA LEU A 291 -16.45 -8.08 -20.31
C LEU A 291 -15.04 -7.54 -20.05
N VAL A 292 -14.49 -7.73 -18.82
CA VAL A 292 -13.20 -7.17 -18.42
C VAL A 292 -12.05 -8.15 -18.70
N GLU A 293 -11.07 -7.70 -19.47
CA GLU A 293 -9.83 -8.40 -19.74
C GLU A 293 -8.64 -7.66 -19.14
N VAL A 294 -7.94 -8.30 -18.19
CA VAL A 294 -6.70 -7.76 -17.61
C VAL A 294 -5.50 -8.42 -18.27
N ARG A 295 -4.56 -7.62 -18.77
CA ARG A 295 -3.36 -8.11 -19.46
C ARG A 295 -2.10 -7.39 -18.99
N HIS A 296 -1.01 -8.14 -18.91
CA HIS A 296 0.31 -7.58 -18.66
C HIS A 296 0.78 -6.76 -19.87
N ALA A 297 1.22 -5.54 -19.59
CA ALA A 297 1.87 -4.65 -20.54
C ALA A 297 3.34 -4.41 -20.09
N PRO A 298 4.34 -5.04 -20.76
CA PRO A 298 5.74 -4.99 -20.31
C PRO A 298 6.31 -3.58 -20.19
N GLU A 299 5.87 -2.66 -21.05
CA GLU A 299 6.27 -1.26 -21.02
C GLU A 299 5.80 -0.53 -19.74
N LEU A 300 4.67 -0.95 -19.16
CA LEU A 300 4.17 -0.40 -17.92
C LEU A 300 5.02 -0.88 -16.74
N THR A 301 5.39 -2.17 -16.73
CA THR A 301 6.35 -2.71 -15.74
C THR A 301 7.70 -2.00 -15.81
N ALA A 302 8.23 -1.79 -17.03
CA ALA A 302 9.47 -1.05 -17.22
C ALA A 302 9.38 0.38 -16.66
N ARG A 303 8.20 1.00 -16.75
CA ARG A 303 7.96 2.34 -16.23
C ARG A 303 7.97 2.37 -14.70
N THR A 304 7.37 1.42 -14.04
CA THR A 304 7.45 1.26 -12.58
C THR A 304 8.90 1.12 -12.12
N LEU A 305 9.67 0.20 -12.72
CA LEU A 305 11.08 0.00 -12.40
C LEU A 305 11.95 1.26 -12.65
N ALA A 306 11.64 2.00 -13.72
CA ALA A 306 12.34 3.25 -14.01
C ALA A 306 12.02 4.34 -12.97
N SER A 307 10.80 4.38 -12.43
CA SER A 307 10.43 5.34 -11.38
C SER A 307 11.18 5.08 -10.07
N MET A 308 11.37 3.82 -9.68
CA MET A 308 12.15 3.43 -8.51
C MET A 308 13.61 3.91 -8.57
N ARG A 309 14.18 4.04 -9.78
CA ARG A 309 15.55 4.56 -9.98
C ARG A 309 15.71 6.05 -9.67
N ARG A 310 14.62 6.78 -9.50
CA ARG A 310 14.63 8.19 -9.09
C ARG A 310 15.10 8.36 -7.65
N VAL A 311 14.83 7.37 -6.82
CA VAL A 311 15.30 7.29 -5.44
C VAL A 311 16.76 6.86 -5.42
N LYS A 312 17.62 7.56 -4.65
CA LYS A 312 19.06 7.27 -4.57
C LYS A 312 19.32 5.82 -4.15
N MET A 313 18.65 5.36 -3.08
CA MET A 313 18.74 3.99 -2.58
C MET A 313 18.23 2.97 -3.60
N GLY A 314 17.11 3.24 -4.26
CA GLY A 314 16.58 2.39 -5.33
C GLY A 314 17.56 2.24 -6.50
N ARG A 315 18.29 3.31 -6.88
CA ARG A 315 19.36 3.22 -7.87
C ARG A 315 20.51 2.36 -7.38
N ALA A 316 20.92 2.50 -6.14
CA ALA A 316 21.99 1.70 -5.54
C ALA A 316 21.60 0.22 -5.51
N ALA A 317 20.39 -0.09 -5.03
CA ALA A 317 19.85 -1.44 -5.01
C ALA A 317 19.79 -2.07 -6.42
N ILE A 318 19.24 -1.36 -7.42
CA ILE A 318 19.13 -1.87 -8.80
C ILE A 318 20.53 -2.08 -9.42
N ARG A 319 21.51 -1.21 -9.15
CA ARG A 319 22.89 -1.37 -9.67
C ARG A 319 23.60 -2.59 -9.08
N ARG A 320 23.28 -2.96 -7.85
CA ARG A 320 23.87 -4.10 -7.14
C ARG A 320 23.11 -5.41 -7.34
N LEU A 321 21.94 -5.38 -8.01
CA LEU A 321 21.21 -6.60 -8.33
C LEU A 321 22.12 -7.58 -9.08
N PRO A 322 22.37 -8.78 -8.51
CA PRO A 322 23.21 -9.77 -9.16
C PRO A 322 22.42 -10.40 -10.32
N ILE A 323 22.66 -9.91 -11.53
CA ILE A 323 21.94 -10.33 -12.75
C ILE A 323 21.91 -11.86 -12.90
N ARG A 324 22.97 -12.55 -12.43
CA ARG A 324 23.08 -14.01 -12.46
C ARG A 324 22.06 -14.71 -11.53
N GLU A 325 21.58 -14.03 -10.50
CA GLU A 325 20.57 -14.59 -9.55
C GLU A 325 19.13 -14.36 -10.04
N LEU A 326 18.90 -13.41 -10.95
CA LEU A 326 17.56 -13.09 -11.43
C LEU A 326 16.81 -14.28 -12.04
N PRO A 327 17.45 -15.18 -12.85
CA PRO A 327 16.77 -16.38 -13.34
C PRO A 327 16.37 -17.35 -12.21
N LYS A 328 17.20 -17.49 -11.17
CA LYS A 328 16.88 -18.32 -10.01
C LYS A 328 15.73 -17.74 -9.22
N LEU A 329 15.75 -16.43 -9.01
CA LEU A 329 14.67 -15.69 -8.35
C LEU A 329 13.35 -15.85 -9.12
N ALA A 330 13.37 -15.67 -10.44
CA ALA A 330 12.20 -15.84 -11.30
C ALA A 330 11.63 -17.27 -11.23
N ARG A 331 12.49 -18.30 -11.25
CA ARG A 331 12.07 -19.69 -11.08
C ARG A 331 11.43 -19.93 -9.71
N ARG A 332 12.04 -19.40 -8.64
CA ARG A 332 11.50 -19.53 -7.28
C ARG A 332 10.10 -18.92 -7.16
N TYR A 333 9.88 -17.74 -7.74
CA TYR A 333 8.54 -17.15 -7.80
C TYR A 333 7.57 -17.99 -8.64
N ALA A 334 8.03 -18.56 -9.77
CA ALA A 334 7.19 -19.39 -10.60
C ALA A 334 6.75 -20.68 -9.87
N ASP A 335 7.68 -21.33 -9.17
CA ASP A 335 7.42 -22.57 -8.44
C ASP A 335 6.53 -22.34 -7.22
N GLU A 336 6.84 -21.31 -6.40
CA GLU A 336 6.14 -21.05 -5.14
C GLU A 336 4.73 -20.49 -5.37
N TYR A 337 4.55 -19.64 -6.36
CA TYR A 337 3.26 -18.95 -6.62
C TYR A 337 2.55 -19.47 -7.88
N ARG A 338 2.99 -20.57 -8.47
CA ARG A 338 2.47 -21.07 -9.74
C ARG A 338 2.37 -19.97 -10.81
N SER A 339 3.23 -18.95 -10.69
CA SER A 339 3.24 -17.85 -11.63
C SER A 339 3.93 -18.27 -12.92
N ARG A 340 3.40 -17.83 -14.08
CA ARG A 340 4.04 -18.13 -15.36
C ARG A 340 5.32 -17.30 -15.45
N LEU A 341 6.43 -17.97 -15.74
CA LEU A 341 7.66 -17.28 -16.12
C LEU A 341 7.34 -16.33 -17.29
N ALA A 342 7.96 -15.15 -17.25
CA ALA A 342 7.82 -14.21 -18.33
C ALA A 342 8.24 -14.89 -19.66
N SER A 343 7.39 -14.82 -20.65
CA SER A 343 7.71 -15.36 -21.97
C SER A 343 8.92 -14.64 -22.58
N PRO A 344 9.66 -15.26 -23.52
CA PRO A 344 10.75 -14.57 -24.23
C PRO A 344 10.31 -13.25 -24.86
N ARG A 345 9.05 -13.15 -25.30
CA ARG A 345 8.47 -11.91 -25.84
C ARG A 345 8.29 -10.83 -24.77
N GLU A 346 7.83 -11.19 -23.58
CA GLU A 346 7.70 -10.27 -22.44
C GLU A 346 9.07 -9.80 -21.96
N ILE A 347 10.06 -10.69 -21.87
CA ILE A 347 11.44 -10.35 -21.50
C ILE A 347 12.03 -9.38 -22.54
N ALA A 348 11.88 -9.69 -23.83
CA ALA A 348 12.34 -8.82 -24.90
C ALA A 348 11.59 -7.47 -24.92
N GLY A 349 10.30 -7.45 -24.61
CA GLY A 349 9.48 -6.25 -24.44
C GLY A 349 9.99 -5.38 -23.28
N LEU A 350 10.22 -5.99 -22.13
CA LEU A 350 10.76 -5.32 -20.94
C LEU A 350 12.16 -4.75 -21.20
N ALA A 351 13.06 -5.52 -21.81
CA ALA A 351 14.41 -5.09 -22.15
C ALA A 351 14.39 -3.91 -23.13
N ARG A 352 13.59 -4.00 -24.20
CA ARG A 352 13.39 -2.88 -25.15
C ARG A 352 12.86 -1.63 -24.45
N ALA A 353 11.85 -1.78 -23.58
CA ALA A 353 11.28 -0.66 -22.86
C ALA A 353 12.27 -0.03 -21.87
N LEU A 354 13.12 -0.80 -21.21
CA LEU A 354 14.16 -0.29 -20.32
C LEU A 354 15.26 0.46 -21.10
N ILE A 355 15.62 -0.01 -22.30
CA ILE A 355 16.65 0.62 -23.17
C ILE A 355 16.10 1.90 -23.80
N SER A 356 14.89 1.88 -24.33
CA SER A 356 14.28 3.04 -25.01
C SER A 356 14.04 4.24 -24.08
N ARG A 357 13.93 4.00 -22.79
CA ARG A 357 13.60 4.99 -21.76
C ARG A 357 14.72 5.84 -21.23
N ASN A 358 15.93 5.63 -21.63
CA ASN A 358 16.97 6.66 -21.41
C ASN A 358 16.61 8.01 -22.06
N ARG A 359 15.51 8.08 -22.86
CA ARG A 359 14.99 9.25 -23.56
C ARG A 359 13.60 9.75 -23.07
N ALA A 360 13.04 9.17 -22.01
CA ALA A 360 11.71 9.59 -21.53
C ALA A 360 11.74 10.99 -20.89
N PRO A 361 10.69 11.80 -21.07
CA PRO A 361 10.57 13.10 -20.43
C PRO A 361 10.75 13.01 -18.92
N ARG A 362 11.39 14.01 -18.31
CA ARG A 362 11.45 14.14 -16.87
C ARG A 362 10.03 14.15 -16.33
N ALA A 363 9.65 13.12 -15.56
CA ALA A 363 8.37 13.14 -14.86
C ALA A 363 8.30 14.35 -13.92
N ALA A 364 7.11 14.88 -13.75
CA ALA A 364 6.87 16.00 -12.88
C ALA A 364 7.51 15.74 -11.51
N ARG A 365 8.42 16.62 -11.13
CA ARG A 365 8.81 16.79 -9.72
C ARG A 365 7.67 17.57 -9.09
N ALA A 366 7.34 17.25 -7.83
CA ALA A 366 6.52 18.16 -7.05
C ALA A 366 7.11 19.58 -7.13
N ALA A 367 6.28 20.60 -7.03
CA ALA A 367 6.71 21.98 -7.15
C ALA A 367 7.85 22.36 -6.18
N ASP A 368 7.93 21.66 -5.05
CA ASP A 368 8.98 21.80 -4.02
C ASP A 368 10.21 20.89 -4.24
N GLY A 369 10.20 20.01 -5.23
CA GLY A 369 11.28 19.05 -5.53
C GLY A 369 11.50 17.97 -4.46
N LEU A 370 10.69 17.93 -3.41
CA LEU A 370 10.87 17.05 -2.25
C LEU A 370 10.21 15.68 -2.43
N ALA A 371 9.00 15.63 -3.02
CA ALA A 371 8.25 14.40 -3.21
C ALA A 371 8.66 13.66 -4.49
N ILE A 372 8.58 12.33 -4.45
CA ILE A 372 8.93 11.44 -5.56
C ILE A 372 7.75 10.55 -5.89
N ALA A 373 7.17 10.69 -7.08
CA ALA A 373 6.14 9.78 -7.54
C ALA A 373 6.76 8.42 -7.92
N LEU A 374 6.30 7.36 -7.27
CA LEU A 374 6.41 6.01 -7.79
C LEU A 374 5.26 5.80 -8.77
N GLU A 375 5.60 5.31 -9.95
CA GLU A 375 4.62 5.10 -11.02
C GLU A 375 4.12 3.66 -11.02
N PHE A 376 2.80 3.49 -11.02
CA PHE A 376 2.11 2.22 -11.21
C PHE A 376 1.12 2.36 -12.36
N PRO A 377 1.63 2.50 -13.60
CA PRO A 377 0.82 2.88 -14.73
C PRO A 377 -0.20 1.81 -15.12
N ASN A 378 -1.38 2.25 -15.50
CA ASN A 378 -2.41 1.43 -16.10
C ASN A 378 -3.01 2.12 -17.33
N VAL A 379 -3.55 1.32 -18.25
CA VAL A 379 -4.27 1.78 -19.43
C VAL A 379 -5.61 1.08 -19.48
N VAL A 380 -6.69 1.84 -19.55
CA VAL A 380 -8.05 1.31 -19.69
C VAL A 380 -8.58 1.69 -21.07
N THR A 381 -9.11 0.71 -21.79
CA THR A 381 -9.79 0.90 -23.07
C THR A 381 -11.17 0.26 -23.01
N ILE A 382 -12.21 1.01 -23.32
CA ILE A 382 -13.56 0.50 -23.53
C ILE A 382 -13.82 0.44 -25.03
N ASP A 383 -14.09 -0.77 -25.55
CA ASP A 383 -14.53 -0.98 -26.92
C ASP A 383 -16.06 -1.06 -26.92
N PHE A 384 -16.73 -0.27 -27.77
CA PHE A 384 -18.17 -0.20 -27.88
C PHE A 384 -18.71 -1.11 -28.98
N THR A 385 -20.00 -1.42 -28.92
CA THR A 385 -20.70 -2.25 -29.93
C THR A 385 -20.82 -1.57 -31.27
N ASP A 386 -20.78 -0.24 -31.33
CA ASP A 386 -20.78 0.57 -32.55
C ASP A 386 -19.42 0.64 -33.27
N GLY A 387 -18.39 -0.05 -32.72
CA GLY A 387 -17.03 -0.05 -33.23
C GLY A 387 -16.15 1.09 -32.73
N SER A 388 -16.70 2.07 -32.02
CA SER A 388 -15.89 3.11 -31.35
C SER A 388 -15.13 2.55 -30.14
N HIS A 389 -14.10 3.27 -29.70
CA HIS A 389 -13.40 2.97 -28.48
C HIS A 389 -12.97 4.24 -27.76
N GLU A 390 -12.80 4.14 -26.45
CA GLU A 390 -12.26 5.21 -25.59
C GLU A 390 -11.11 4.65 -24.78
N THR A 391 -10.00 5.37 -24.74
CA THR A 391 -8.78 4.94 -24.04
C THR A 391 -8.27 6.04 -23.13
N GLU A 392 -7.88 5.66 -21.93
CA GLU A 392 -7.21 6.54 -20.97
C GLU A 392 -6.03 5.83 -20.34
N ARG A 393 -4.99 6.60 -20.06
CA ARG A 393 -3.79 6.14 -19.35
C ARG A 393 -3.49 7.05 -18.17
N VAL A 394 -3.27 6.44 -17.01
CA VAL A 394 -2.79 7.13 -15.82
C VAL A 394 -1.50 6.45 -15.34
N ASP A 395 -0.46 7.22 -15.12
CA ASP A 395 0.87 6.70 -14.75
C ASP A 395 1.15 6.81 -13.25
N VAL A 396 0.68 7.89 -12.63
CA VAL A 396 0.93 8.21 -11.22
C VAL A 396 -0.39 8.09 -10.47
N PRO A 397 -0.42 7.41 -9.32
CA PRO A 397 -1.62 7.36 -8.48
C PRO A 397 -2.11 8.77 -8.14
N PRO A 398 -3.42 9.06 -8.20
CA PRO A 398 -3.95 10.40 -7.91
C PRO A 398 -3.52 10.94 -6.54
N GLY A 399 -3.51 10.08 -5.53
CA GLY A 399 -3.10 10.44 -4.16
C GLY A 399 -1.59 10.31 -3.88
N ALA A 400 -0.71 10.29 -4.89
CA ALA A 400 0.73 10.35 -4.64
C ALA A 400 1.13 11.75 -4.15
N LEU A 401 1.97 11.83 -3.13
CA LEU A 401 2.47 13.08 -2.55
C LEU A 401 3.03 14.05 -3.62
N ALA A 402 3.63 13.49 -4.67
CA ALA A 402 4.16 14.25 -5.79
C ALA A 402 3.09 14.66 -6.85
N SER A 403 1.82 14.28 -6.68
CA SER A 403 0.76 14.64 -7.62
C SER A 403 0.29 16.08 -7.39
N PRO A 404 0.05 16.84 -8.45
CA PRO A 404 -0.63 18.12 -8.31
C PRO A 404 -2.00 17.91 -7.63
N GLY A 405 -2.30 18.73 -6.62
CA GLY A 405 -3.57 18.62 -5.90
C GLY A 405 -3.61 17.54 -4.81
N PHE A 406 -2.46 16.97 -4.41
CA PHE A 406 -2.38 15.98 -3.33
C PHE A 406 -3.11 16.43 -2.06
N THR A 407 -2.85 17.66 -1.58
CA THR A 407 -3.48 18.20 -0.38
C THR A 407 -5.00 18.27 -0.51
N ALA A 408 -5.50 18.75 -1.66
CA ALA A 408 -6.94 18.82 -1.92
C ALA A 408 -7.58 17.41 -1.94
N ALA A 409 -6.95 16.45 -2.59
CA ALA A 409 -7.44 15.06 -2.62
C ALA A 409 -7.44 14.41 -1.22
N LEU A 410 -6.41 14.71 -0.39
CA LEU A 410 -6.34 14.23 0.98
C LEU A 410 -7.46 14.83 1.83
N GLU A 411 -7.67 16.14 1.76
CA GLU A 411 -8.73 16.83 2.50
C GLU A 411 -10.13 16.39 2.05
N GLU A 412 -10.35 16.26 0.74
CA GLU A 412 -11.60 15.74 0.19
C GLU A 412 -11.90 14.33 0.72
N LYS A 413 -10.92 13.43 0.65
CA LYS A 413 -11.05 12.08 1.21
C LYS A 413 -11.37 12.13 2.70
N ALA A 414 -10.61 12.90 3.49
CA ALA A 414 -10.81 13.01 4.93
C ALA A 414 -12.21 13.57 5.25
N MET A 415 -12.64 14.61 4.53
CA MET A 415 -13.99 15.15 4.69
C MET A 415 -15.07 14.14 4.37
N ASN A 416 -14.95 13.39 3.27
CA ASN A 416 -15.93 12.40 2.85
C ASN A 416 -16.06 11.26 3.89
N GLU A 417 -14.93 10.72 4.34
CA GLU A 417 -14.93 9.60 5.29
C GLU A 417 -15.36 10.01 6.70
N MET A 418 -15.02 11.19 7.15
CA MET A 418 -15.29 11.64 8.52
C MET A 418 -16.64 12.30 8.70
N SER A 419 -17.18 12.97 7.66
CA SER A 419 -18.41 13.78 7.78
C SER A 419 -19.64 12.96 8.10
N SER A 420 -19.71 11.70 7.68
CA SER A 420 -20.83 10.81 7.98
C SER A 420 -21.00 10.57 9.50
N ARG A 421 -19.87 10.56 10.24
CA ARG A 421 -19.84 10.31 11.68
C ARG A 421 -19.76 11.60 12.52
N LEU A 422 -18.92 12.54 12.10
CA LEU A 422 -18.60 13.76 12.88
C LEU A 422 -19.42 14.99 12.46
N GLY A 423 -20.14 14.88 11.36
CA GLY A 423 -20.67 16.04 10.65
C GLY A 423 -19.54 16.87 9.97
N PRO A 424 -19.87 17.72 8.99
CA PRO A 424 -18.86 18.50 8.25
C PRO A 424 -18.00 19.41 9.14
N ALA A 425 -18.57 20.02 10.17
CA ALA A 425 -17.84 20.90 11.08
C ALA A 425 -16.85 20.12 11.96
N GLY A 426 -17.26 18.95 12.49
CA GLY A 426 -16.38 18.08 13.27
C GLY A 426 -15.23 17.52 12.43
N ALA A 427 -15.51 17.06 11.20
CA ALA A 427 -14.50 16.62 10.25
C ALA A 427 -13.47 17.70 9.95
N ARG A 428 -13.92 18.94 9.66
CA ARG A 428 -13.01 20.08 9.44
C ARG A 428 -12.15 20.35 10.67
N ALA A 429 -12.73 20.39 11.87
CA ALA A 429 -11.99 20.65 13.10
C ALA A 429 -10.90 19.59 13.38
N ALA A 430 -11.15 18.31 13.07
CA ALA A 430 -10.16 17.25 13.20
C ALA A 430 -9.02 17.41 12.17
N ILE A 431 -9.33 17.76 10.93
CA ILE A 431 -8.36 18.02 9.87
C ILE A 431 -7.47 19.23 10.23
N ASP A 432 -8.07 20.31 10.67
CA ASP A 432 -7.34 21.55 11.04
C ASP A 432 -6.39 21.29 12.21
N LEU A 433 -6.82 20.52 13.22
CA LEU A 433 -5.96 20.14 14.33
C LEU A 433 -4.75 19.30 13.86
N ALA A 434 -4.97 18.35 12.96
CA ALA A 434 -3.88 17.54 12.38
C ALA A 434 -2.91 18.40 11.55
N TRP A 435 -3.42 19.37 10.77
CA TRP A 435 -2.59 20.27 9.97
C TRP A 435 -1.77 21.27 10.81
N THR A 436 -2.29 21.71 11.93
CA THR A 436 -1.56 22.65 12.80
C THR A 436 -0.41 21.98 13.54
N ALA A 437 -0.38 20.65 13.63
CA ALA A 437 0.62 19.88 14.40
C ALA A 437 0.86 20.54 15.77
N SER A 438 -0.23 20.80 16.49
CA SER A 438 -0.24 21.61 17.70
C SER A 438 0.43 20.91 18.89
N ASP A 439 0.73 21.72 19.92
CA ASP A 439 1.18 21.20 21.21
C ASP A 439 0.00 20.72 22.10
N GLU A 440 -1.23 20.69 21.55
CA GLU A 440 -2.37 20.07 22.20
C GLU A 440 -2.11 18.57 22.45
N ALA A 441 -2.74 18.04 23.49
CA ALA A 441 -2.60 16.63 23.85
C ALA A 441 -3.13 15.70 22.74
N ALA A 442 -2.48 14.56 22.54
CA ALA A 442 -2.89 13.56 21.56
C ALA A 442 -4.32 13.05 21.80
N SER A 443 -4.77 13.01 23.06
CA SER A 443 -6.14 12.68 23.45
C SER A 443 -7.18 13.62 22.83
N THR A 444 -6.85 14.89 22.60
CA THR A 444 -7.73 15.85 21.92
C THR A 444 -7.97 15.45 20.47
N LEU A 445 -6.91 15.04 19.74
CA LEU A 445 -7.05 14.55 18.36
C LEU A 445 -7.86 13.25 18.33
N ALA A 446 -7.54 12.30 19.21
CA ALA A 446 -8.24 11.02 19.28
C ALA A 446 -9.73 11.21 19.60
N SER A 447 -10.08 12.05 20.57
CA SER A 447 -11.47 12.38 20.89
C SER A 447 -12.19 13.04 19.72
N ARG A 448 -11.57 13.98 19.03
CA ARG A 448 -12.18 14.65 17.85
C ARG A 448 -12.46 13.64 16.73
N VAL A 449 -11.51 12.75 16.43
CA VAL A 449 -11.68 11.70 15.40
C VAL A 449 -12.72 10.66 15.83
N ALA A 450 -12.82 10.35 17.12
CA ALA A 450 -13.83 9.44 17.65
C ALA A 450 -15.23 10.07 17.75
N GLY A 451 -15.35 11.37 17.72
CA GLY A 451 -16.62 12.10 17.92
C GLY A 451 -17.06 12.15 19.38
N THR A 452 -16.12 12.15 20.32
CA THR A 452 -16.36 12.18 21.78
C THR A 452 -15.80 13.44 22.43
#